data_872a83b313a35fc719c7376b06838521
#
_entry.id   872a83b313a35fc719c7376b06838521
#
_cell.length_a   1.000
_cell.length_b   1.000
_cell.length_c   1.000
_cell.angle_alpha   90.00
_cell.angle_beta   90.00
_cell.angle_gamma   90.00
#
_symmetry.space_group_name_H-M   'P 1'
#
loop_
_entity.id
_entity.type
_entity.pdbx_description
1 polymer ?
#
loop_
_entity_poly.entity_id
_entity_poly.type
_entity_poly.pdbx_seq_one_letter_code
_entity_poly.pdbx_strand_id
1 'polypeptide(L)'
;MELVVTATARDGAGIARTGDGRVVFVEGALPGETVTAEILDVQKRWARARIVEVLAASPIRVAVPCTHRLEGCGGCDLLHVDPGHQLAMKAGILAEQLQRVGVEAPEATLHPLIDDHGRTTVRAAVVDGRAGYRMGGSHDVVIPETCQAVDPLAEQLLLDGRFGDADEVTIRVGNRTGERLVLVEGDPSGVSVPDDVRVVSLDELAGGRRAWIHEEAAGRRWRISARSFFQNRPAGVDALVEVVGGMVDDLGSNGPMVDAYAGIGIFAGTIGLGRDVHAVERSRDSLADARINLDRGRVKIVSTPVEHWRAVPASVVIADPAREGLGKAGVRALVRAEPRLFVLVGCDPGSFARDAGLLAAAGFRLDRMTVVDMFPGTSHVEAVGAFIPA
;
A
#
# COMPACT_ATOMS: atom_id res chain seq x y z
N MET A 1 -10.09 -25.14 -20.37
CA MET A 1 -9.11 -26.24 -20.22
C MET A 1 -8.95 -26.57 -18.75
N GLU A 2 -8.67 -27.84 -18.43
CA GLU A 2 -8.38 -28.24 -17.05
C GLU A 2 -6.93 -27.94 -16.66
N LEU A 3 -6.72 -27.39 -15.47
CA LEU A 3 -5.41 -26.97 -14.95
C LEU A 3 -5.29 -27.34 -13.47
N VAL A 4 -4.08 -27.80 -13.08
CA VAL A 4 -3.70 -27.97 -11.67
C VAL A 4 -2.85 -26.77 -11.26
N VAL A 5 -3.29 -26.06 -10.21
CA VAL A 5 -2.64 -24.86 -9.70
C VAL A 5 -1.60 -25.25 -8.66
N THR A 6 -0.36 -24.80 -8.83
CA THR A 6 0.79 -25.25 -8.01
C THR A 6 1.38 -24.15 -7.12
N ALA A 7 1.14 -22.88 -7.43
CA ALA A 7 1.69 -21.74 -6.70
C ALA A 7 0.82 -20.49 -6.89
N THR A 8 1.15 -19.40 -6.20
CA THR A 8 0.52 -18.08 -6.34
C THR A 8 1.49 -17.10 -6.95
N ALA A 9 1.06 -16.36 -7.95
CA ALA A 9 1.81 -15.25 -8.54
C ALA A 9 1.76 -14.01 -7.62
N ARG A 10 2.67 -13.06 -7.85
CA ARG A 10 2.75 -11.82 -7.06
C ARG A 10 1.48 -10.94 -7.10
N ASP A 11 0.66 -11.10 -8.13
CA ASP A 11 -0.61 -10.41 -8.34
C ASP A 11 -1.82 -11.23 -7.83
N GLY A 12 -1.58 -12.30 -7.06
CA GLY A 12 -2.61 -13.15 -6.49
C GLY A 12 -3.16 -14.21 -7.43
N ALA A 13 -2.80 -14.24 -8.72
CA ALA A 13 -3.23 -15.26 -9.65
C ALA A 13 -2.61 -16.63 -9.32
N GLY A 14 -3.36 -17.71 -9.48
CA GLY A 14 -2.83 -19.07 -9.40
C GLY A 14 -1.87 -19.35 -10.56
N ILE A 15 -0.78 -20.06 -10.30
CA ILE A 15 0.18 -20.50 -11.31
C ILE A 15 -0.08 -21.98 -11.65
N ALA A 16 -0.35 -22.25 -12.93
CA ALA A 16 -0.48 -23.59 -13.48
C ALA A 16 0.44 -23.77 -14.69
N ARG A 17 0.54 -24.98 -15.21
CA ARG A 17 1.25 -25.28 -16.47
C ARG A 17 0.39 -26.12 -17.38
N THR A 18 0.44 -25.82 -18.67
CA THR A 18 -0.13 -26.66 -19.71
C THR A 18 0.75 -27.90 -19.95
N GLY A 19 0.21 -28.91 -20.63
CA GLY A 19 0.95 -30.13 -20.97
C GLY A 19 2.20 -29.91 -21.82
N ASP A 20 2.30 -28.78 -22.57
CA ASP A 20 3.47 -28.35 -23.32
C ASP A 20 4.45 -27.49 -22.47
N GLY A 21 4.17 -27.32 -21.16
CA GLY A 21 5.04 -26.61 -20.20
C GLY A 21 4.85 -25.12 -20.12
N ARG A 22 3.92 -24.52 -20.86
CA ARG A 22 3.62 -23.07 -20.80
C ARG A 22 3.03 -22.71 -19.44
N VAL A 23 3.51 -21.60 -18.86
CA VAL A 23 2.95 -21.05 -17.60
C VAL A 23 1.59 -20.42 -17.88
N VAL A 24 0.61 -20.70 -17.04
CA VAL A 24 -0.72 -20.09 -17.08
C VAL A 24 -0.98 -19.40 -15.75
N PHE A 25 -1.25 -18.09 -15.79
CA PHE A 25 -1.71 -17.31 -14.64
C PHE A 25 -3.25 -17.37 -14.63
N VAL A 26 -3.83 -17.98 -13.61
CA VAL A 26 -5.27 -18.22 -13.51
C VAL A 26 -5.86 -17.30 -12.46
N GLU A 27 -6.62 -16.31 -12.88
CA GLU A 27 -7.30 -15.38 -11.98
C GLU A 27 -8.33 -16.11 -11.12
N GLY A 28 -8.29 -15.88 -9.80
CA GLY A 28 -9.19 -16.44 -8.81
C GLY A 28 -8.88 -17.89 -8.40
N ALA A 29 -7.80 -18.52 -8.90
CA ALA A 29 -7.42 -19.88 -8.53
C ALA A 29 -6.38 -19.92 -7.40
N LEU A 30 -6.43 -20.97 -6.58
CA LEU A 30 -5.56 -21.15 -5.41
C LEU A 30 -4.66 -22.38 -5.58
N PRO A 31 -3.48 -22.39 -4.96
CA PRO A 31 -2.61 -23.56 -4.94
C PRO A 31 -3.32 -24.81 -4.40
N GLY A 32 -3.07 -25.93 -5.03
CA GLY A 32 -3.70 -27.23 -4.71
C GLY A 32 -5.04 -27.46 -5.37
N GLU A 33 -5.57 -26.48 -6.12
CA GLU A 33 -6.84 -26.64 -6.84
C GLU A 33 -6.66 -27.30 -8.20
N THR A 34 -7.69 -28.05 -8.60
CA THR A 34 -7.94 -28.41 -9.99
C THR A 34 -9.10 -27.55 -10.49
N VAL A 35 -8.90 -26.85 -11.59
CA VAL A 35 -9.89 -25.91 -12.12
C VAL A 35 -10.08 -26.09 -13.63
N THR A 36 -11.29 -25.81 -14.13
CA THR A 36 -11.46 -25.44 -15.53
C THR A 36 -11.30 -23.98 -15.69
N ALA A 37 -10.51 -23.56 -16.69
CA ALA A 37 -10.20 -22.16 -16.94
C ALA A 37 -10.38 -21.80 -18.41
N GLU A 38 -10.85 -20.58 -18.64
CA GLU A 38 -10.95 -19.93 -19.94
C GLU A 38 -9.68 -19.07 -20.18
N ILE A 39 -9.05 -19.27 -21.33
CA ILE A 39 -7.89 -18.47 -21.71
C ILE A 39 -8.34 -17.09 -22.17
N LEU A 40 -7.78 -16.06 -21.55
CA LEU A 40 -8.04 -14.64 -21.87
C LEU A 40 -6.99 -14.04 -22.80
N ASP A 41 -5.71 -14.40 -22.60
CA ASP A 41 -4.59 -13.90 -23.39
C ASP A 41 -3.51 -14.98 -23.52
N VAL A 42 -2.85 -15.05 -24.67
CA VAL A 42 -1.79 -16.01 -24.95
C VAL A 42 -0.54 -15.28 -25.45
N GLN A 43 0.54 -15.45 -24.71
CA GLN A 43 1.87 -14.97 -25.07
C GLN A 43 2.81 -16.15 -25.38
N LYS A 44 3.97 -15.87 -25.94
CA LYS A 44 4.94 -16.92 -26.34
C LYS A 44 5.34 -17.86 -25.20
N ARG A 45 5.46 -17.37 -23.97
CA ARG A 45 5.97 -18.13 -22.81
C ARG A 45 4.95 -18.32 -21.70
N TRP A 46 3.85 -17.58 -21.72
CA TRP A 46 2.82 -17.63 -20.70
C TRP A 46 1.44 -17.33 -21.29
N ALA A 47 0.40 -17.64 -20.54
CA ALA A 47 -0.98 -17.26 -20.84
C ALA A 47 -1.65 -16.71 -19.58
N ARG A 48 -2.69 -15.89 -19.76
CA ARG A 48 -3.64 -15.53 -18.70
C ARG A 48 -4.94 -16.28 -18.93
N ALA A 49 -5.53 -16.70 -17.83
CA ALA A 49 -6.80 -17.40 -17.82
C ALA A 49 -7.65 -16.91 -16.64
N ARG A 50 -8.93 -17.14 -16.72
CA ARG A 50 -9.88 -16.95 -15.63
C ARG A 50 -10.54 -18.27 -15.30
N ILE A 51 -10.77 -18.49 -14.01
CA ILE A 51 -11.47 -19.67 -13.53
C ILE A 51 -12.92 -19.69 -14.06
N VAL A 52 -13.35 -20.84 -14.53
CA VAL A 52 -14.75 -21.10 -14.93
C VAL A 52 -15.42 -21.96 -13.86
N GLU A 53 -14.71 -23.01 -13.40
CA GLU A 53 -15.21 -23.95 -12.40
C GLU A 53 -14.07 -24.51 -11.55
N VAL A 54 -14.32 -24.70 -10.27
CA VAL A 54 -13.40 -25.38 -9.35
C VAL A 54 -13.83 -26.82 -9.24
N LEU A 55 -13.02 -27.74 -9.79
CA LEU A 55 -13.28 -29.18 -9.76
C LEU A 55 -12.84 -29.81 -8.43
N ALA A 56 -11.72 -29.34 -7.88
CA ALA A 56 -11.25 -29.72 -6.56
C ALA A 56 -10.76 -28.43 -5.85
N ALA A 57 -11.44 -28.11 -4.77
CA ALA A 57 -11.15 -26.83 -4.05
C ALA A 57 -9.99 -26.98 -3.06
N SER A 58 -9.24 -25.90 -2.89
CA SER A 58 -8.28 -25.73 -1.80
C SER A 58 -9.02 -25.62 -0.45
N PRO A 59 -8.48 -26.17 0.66
CA PRO A 59 -9.09 -26.06 1.98
C PRO A 59 -9.21 -24.61 2.49
N ILE A 60 -8.45 -23.69 1.92
CA ILE A 60 -8.51 -22.25 2.28
C ILE A 60 -9.47 -21.44 1.39
N ARG A 61 -10.18 -22.11 0.45
CA ARG A 61 -11.17 -21.41 -0.38
C ARG A 61 -12.46 -21.19 0.39
N VAL A 62 -12.98 -19.96 0.28
CA VAL A 62 -14.29 -19.58 0.82
C VAL A 62 -15.18 -18.99 -0.28
N ALA A 63 -16.48 -18.94 -0.02
CA ALA A 63 -17.41 -18.22 -0.88
C ALA A 63 -17.09 -16.72 -0.84
N VAL A 64 -17.12 -16.06 -2.01
CA VAL A 64 -16.89 -14.62 -2.11
C VAL A 64 -18.07 -13.88 -1.48
N PRO A 65 -17.86 -13.10 -0.39
CA PRO A 65 -18.96 -12.46 0.33
C PRO A 65 -19.51 -11.21 -0.36
N CYS A 66 -18.82 -10.70 -1.37
CA CYS A 66 -19.14 -9.44 -2.06
C CYS A 66 -19.72 -9.71 -3.45
N THR A 67 -20.99 -9.35 -3.68
CA THR A 67 -21.67 -9.49 -4.97
C THR A 67 -21.02 -8.64 -6.06
N HIS A 68 -20.58 -7.43 -5.74
CA HIS A 68 -19.91 -6.52 -6.70
C HIS A 68 -18.60 -7.09 -7.23
N ARG A 69 -17.90 -7.94 -6.44
CA ARG A 69 -16.72 -8.66 -6.95
C ARG A 69 -17.11 -9.66 -8.04
N LEU A 70 -18.25 -10.31 -7.90
CA LEU A 70 -18.80 -11.23 -8.92
C LEU A 70 -19.26 -10.47 -10.17
N GLU A 71 -19.65 -9.20 -10.04
CA GLU A 71 -20.00 -8.30 -11.13
C GLU A 71 -18.78 -7.67 -11.81
N GLY A 72 -17.55 -7.97 -11.34
CA GLY A 72 -16.31 -7.52 -11.94
C GLY A 72 -15.60 -6.37 -11.24
N CYS A 73 -16.09 -5.92 -10.08
CA CYS A 73 -15.42 -4.88 -9.30
C CYS A 73 -13.94 -5.23 -9.07
N GLY A 74 -13.03 -4.30 -9.41
CA GLY A 74 -11.58 -4.47 -9.29
C GLY A 74 -11.00 -4.18 -7.90
N GLY A 75 -11.85 -3.85 -6.89
CA GLY A 75 -11.38 -3.36 -5.59
C GLY A 75 -10.74 -4.40 -4.68
N CYS A 76 -11.09 -5.68 -4.82
CA CYS A 76 -10.61 -6.78 -3.98
C CYS A 76 -10.43 -8.04 -4.83
N ASP A 77 -9.26 -8.66 -4.78
CA ASP A 77 -8.89 -9.81 -5.63
C ASP A 77 -8.68 -11.12 -4.84
N LEU A 78 -8.61 -11.07 -3.50
CA LEU A 78 -8.42 -12.25 -2.63
C LEU A 78 -9.63 -12.60 -1.75
N LEU A 79 -10.84 -12.12 -2.05
CA LEU A 79 -12.03 -12.43 -1.24
C LEU A 79 -12.44 -13.91 -1.26
N HIS A 80 -11.91 -14.69 -2.16
CA HIS A 80 -12.10 -16.14 -2.25
C HIS A 80 -11.13 -16.93 -1.35
N VAL A 81 -10.21 -16.25 -0.66
CA VAL A 81 -9.27 -16.83 0.31
C VAL A 81 -9.79 -16.58 1.72
N ASP A 82 -9.80 -17.62 2.55
CA ASP A 82 -10.09 -17.48 3.98
C ASP A 82 -9.26 -16.35 4.61
N PRO A 83 -9.87 -15.37 5.29
CA PRO A 83 -9.15 -14.23 5.84
C PRO A 83 -7.97 -14.61 6.74
N GLY A 84 -8.09 -15.69 7.52
CA GLY A 84 -7.02 -16.17 8.40
C GLY A 84 -5.79 -16.70 7.65
N HIS A 85 -5.92 -16.98 6.35
CA HIS A 85 -4.83 -17.48 5.52
C HIS A 85 -4.22 -16.43 4.57
N GLN A 86 -4.89 -15.28 4.38
CA GLN A 86 -4.43 -14.26 3.43
C GLN A 86 -3.04 -13.71 3.78
N LEU A 87 -2.78 -13.42 5.05
CA LEU A 87 -1.51 -12.83 5.49
C LEU A 87 -0.34 -13.82 5.32
N ALA A 88 -0.54 -15.10 5.66
CA ALA A 88 0.45 -16.15 5.43
C ALA A 88 0.73 -16.37 3.93
N MET A 89 -0.31 -16.32 3.09
CA MET A 89 -0.16 -16.37 1.63
C MET A 89 0.68 -15.20 1.08
N LYS A 90 0.45 -13.98 1.57
CA LYS A 90 1.23 -12.78 1.22
C LYS A 90 2.70 -12.93 1.63
N ALA A 91 2.96 -13.45 2.84
CA ALA A 91 4.32 -13.72 3.30
C ALA A 91 5.03 -14.75 2.42
N GLY A 92 4.33 -15.80 1.99
CA GLY A 92 4.84 -16.79 1.04
C GLY A 92 5.21 -16.19 -0.32
N ILE A 93 4.36 -15.30 -0.87
CA ILE A 93 4.66 -14.56 -2.11
C ILE A 93 5.95 -13.74 -1.94
N LEU A 94 6.09 -13.01 -0.83
CA LEU A 94 7.28 -12.19 -0.58
C LEU A 94 8.54 -13.06 -0.45
N ALA A 95 8.49 -14.17 0.30
CA ALA A 95 9.60 -15.09 0.47
C ALA A 95 10.09 -15.66 -0.88
N GLU A 96 9.15 -16.03 -1.77
CA GLU A 96 9.49 -16.50 -3.13
C GLU A 96 10.18 -15.41 -3.95
N GLN A 97 9.72 -14.14 -3.88
CA GLN A 97 10.37 -13.05 -4.58
C GLN A 97 11.81 -12.78 -4.07
N LEU A 98 12.03 -12.85 -2.74
CA LEU A 98 13.36 -12.71 -2.14
C LEU A 98 14.29 -13.85 -2.57
N GLN A 99 13.79 -15.09 -2.56
CA GLN A 99 14.55 -16.26 -3.03
C GLN A 99 14.97 -16.11 -4.50
N ARG A 100 14.11 -15.60 -5.37
CA ARG A 100 14.41 -15.39 -6.80
C ARG A 100 15.55 -14.41 -7.04
N VAL A 101 15.77 -13.47 -6.14
CA VAL A 101 16.88 -12.50 -6.22
C VAL A 101 18.10 -12.91 -5.37
N GLY A 102 18.08 -14.10 -4.77
CA GLY A 102 19.18 -14.66 -3.99
C GLY A 102 19.35 -14.02 -2.62
N VAL A 103 18.30 -13.41 -2.06
CA VAL A 103 18.31 -12.87 -0.69
C VAL A 103 17.80 -13.97 0.25
N GLU A 104 18.64 -14.35 1.19
CA GLU A 104 18.23 -15.21 2.30
C GLU A 104 17.37 -14.39 3.26
N ALA A 105 16.14 -14.84 3.46
CA ALA A 105 15.18 -14.14 4.31
C ALA A 105 14.86 -14.98 5.55
N PRO A 106 14.80 -14.33 6.74
CA PRO A 106 14.25 -14.97 7.92
C PRO A 106 12.76 -15.27 7.72
N GLU A 107 12.20 -16.15 8.56
CA GLU A 107 10.76 -16.33 8.61
C GLU A 107 10.07 -15.01 8.94
N ALA A 108 9.04 -14.68 8.18
CA ALA A 108 8.31 -13.43 8.36
C ALA A 108 7.45 -13.50 9.61
N THR A 109 7.55 -12.48 10.47
CA THR A 109 6.54 -12.22 11.49
C THR A 109 5.27 -11.74 10.80
N LEU A 110 4.11 -12.31 11.12
CA LEU A 110 2.81 -11.90 10.61
C LEU A 110 2.18 -10.92 11.60
N HIS A 111 1.84 -9.72 11.13
CA HIS A 111 1.24 -8.67 11.96
C HIS A 111 -0.17 -8.36 11.45
N PRO A 112 -1.23 -8.98 12.01
CA PRO A 112 -2.60 -8.68 11.66
C PRO A 112 -2.99 -7.30 12.20
N LEU A 113 -3.89 -6.59 11.51
CA LEU A 113 -4.49 -5.38 12.06
C LEU A 113 -5.67 -5.74 12.97
N ILE A 114 -5.73 -5.11 14.12
CA ILE A 114 -6.81 -5.23 15.09
C ILE A 114 -7.71 -3.99 14.96
N ASP A 115 -9.02 -4.17 15.11
CA ASP A 115 -10.04 -3.09 15.07
C ASP A 115 -9.95 -2.19 13.83
N ASP A 116 -9.83 -2.83 12.68
CA ASP A 116 -9.72 -2.13 11.42
C ASP A 116 -11.09 -1.85 10.79
N HIS A 117 -11.41 -0.58 10.63
CA HIS A 117 -12.66 -0.10 10.06
C HIS A 117 -12.64 0.05 8.54
N GLY A 118 -11.61 -0.39 7.87
CA GLY A 118 -11.49 -0.30 6.43
C GLY A 118 -10.67 0.90 5.93
N ARG A 119 -10.70 1.11 4.61
CA ARG A 119 -9.93 2.18 3.95
C ARG A 119 -10.55 3.54 4.21
N THR A 120 -9.77 4.48 4.71
CA THR A 120 -10.17 5.88 4.94
C THR A 120 -9.98 6.77 3.70
N THR A 121 -9.36 6.26 2.66
CA THR A 121 -9.21 6.96 1.38
C THR A 121 -9.69 6.07 0.25
N VAL A 122 -10.60 6.60 -0.57
CA VAL A 122 -11.20 5.95 -1.74
C VAL A 122 -11.01 6.84 -2.95
N ARG A 123 -10.47 6.30 -4.03
CA ARG A 123 -10.47 6.92 -5.35
C ARG A 123 -11.48 6.19 -6.22
N ALA A 124 -12.45 6.92 -6.76
CA ALA A 124 -13.58 6.37 -7.48
C ALA A 124 -13.86 7.17 -8.76
N ALA A 125 -14.11 6.47 -9.86
CA ALA A 125 -14.61 7.09 -11.09
C ALA A 125 -16.06 7.51 -10.89
N VAL A 126 -16.49 8.55 -11.60
CA VAL A 126 -17.88 9.03 -11.56
C VAL A 126 -18.57 8.67 -12.88
N VAL A 127 -19.75 8.08 -12.76
CA VAL A 127 -20.64 7.78 -13.90
C VAL A 127 -22.06 8.16 -13.50
N ASP A 128 -22.72 8.97 -14.30
CA ASP A 128 -24.08 9.48 -14.05
C ASP A 128 -24.20 10.11 -12.64
N GLY A 129 -23.17 10.87 -12.24
CA GLY A 129 -23.08 11.55 -10.95
C GLY A 129 -22.85 10.65 -9.75
N ARG A 130 -22.61 9.36 -9.93
CA ARG A 130 -22.35 8.37 -8.86
C ARG A 130 -20.91 7.87 -8.90
N ALA A 131 -20.32 7.73 -7.73
CA ALA A 131 -18.97 7.19 -7.60
C ALA A 131 -18.96 5.66 -7.61
N GLY A 132 -17.97 5.07 -8.30
CA GLY A 132 -17.83 3.62 -8.40
C GLY A 132 -16.40 3.18 -8.69
N TYR A 133 -16.21 1.87 -8.67
CA TYR A 133 -14.90 1.26 -8.92
C TYR A 133 -14.79 0.74 -10.35
N ARG A 134 -13.63 0.96 -10.95
CA ARG A 134 -13.33 0.37 -12.25
C ARG A 134 -13.31 -1.16 -12.15
N MET A 135 -13.82 -1.82 -13.19
CA MET A 135 -13.70 -3.26 -13.35
C MET A 135 -12.24 -3.63 -13.61
N GLY A 136 -11.87 -4.84 -13.20
CA GLY A 136 -10.51 -5.35 -13.42
C GLY A 136 -10.15 -5.37 -14.90
N GLY A 137 -9.11 -4.60 -15.29
CA GLY A 137 -8.64 -4.53 -16.69
C GLY A 137 -9.56 -3.80 -17.67
N SER A 138 -10.57 -3.06 -17.20
CA SER A 138 -11.53 -2.29 -18.01
C SER A 138 -11.65 -0.84 -17.53
N HIS A 139 -12.26 0.01 -18.39
CA HIS A 139 -12.71 1.35 -18.01
C HIS A 139 -14.15 1.37 -17.48
N ASP A 140 -14.86 0.26 -17.59
CA ASP A 140 -16.22 0.12 -17.05
C ASP A 140 -16.22 0.28 -15.53
N VAL A 141 -17.32 0.80 -14.99
CA VAL A 141 -17.44 1.16 -13.58
C VAL A 141 -18.58 0.37 -12.94
N VAL A 142 -18.30 -0.27 -11.83
CA VAL A 142 -19.30 -0.88 -10.95
C VAL A 142 -19.66 0.13 -9.88
N ILE A 143 -20.93 0.52 -9.81
CA ILE A 143 -21.46 1.38 -8.74
C ILE A 143 -21.87 0.47 -7.58
N PRO A 144 -21.17 0.52 -6.43
CA PRO A 144 -21.49 -0.38 -5.32
C PRO A 144 -22.78 0.05 -4.59
N GLU A 145 -23.48 -0.94 -4.03
CA GLU A 145 -24.57 -0.74 -3.07
C GLU A 145 -24.07 -0.82 -1.63
N THR A 146 -22.93 -1.45 -1.41
CA THR A 146 -22.19 -1.54 -0.16
C THR A 146 -20.71 -1.84 -0.43
N CYS A 147 -19.81 -1.49 0.50
CA CYS A 147 -18.39 -1.77 0.34
C CYS A 147 -17.70 -2.03 1.68
N GLN A 148 -17.64 -3.29 2.09
CA GLN A 148 -17.03 -3.72 3.36
C GLN A 148 -15.51 -3.43 3.47
N ALA A 149 -14.85 -3.07 2.37
CA ALA A 149 -13.41 -2.75 2.36
C ALA A 149 -13.12 -1.28 2.72
N VAL A 150 -14.15 -0.48 2.95
CA VAL A 150 -14.06 0.97 3.14
C VAL A 150 -14.60 1.33 4.53
N ASP A 151 -13.98 2.32 5.15
CA ASP A 151 -14.46 2.90 6.42
C ASP A 151 -15.90 3.41 6.28
N PRO A 152 -16.78 3.22 7.27
CA PRO A 152 -18.20 3.62 7.19
C PRO A 152 -18.42 5.08 6.82
N LEU A 153 -17.56 6.01 7.28
CA LEU A 153 -17.67 7.44 6.90
C LEU A 153 -17.36 7.67 5.43
N ALA A 154 -16.39 6.93 4.89
CA ALA A 154 -16.05 7.00 3.47
C ALA A 154 -17.06 6.23 2.61
N GLU A 155 -17.59 5.09 3.09
CA GLU A 155 -18.64 4.32 2.44
C GLU A 155 -19.90 5.17 2.27
N GLN A 156 -20.34 5.89 3.31
CA GLN A 156 -21.48 6.80 3.22
C GLN A 156 -21.31 7.80 2.07
N LEU A 157 -20.15 8.44 1.94
CA LEU A 157 -19.89 9.39 0.86
C LEU A 157 -19.82 8.71 -0.52
N LEU A 158 -19.29 7.50 -0.58
CA LEU A 158 -19.20 6.71 -1.82
C LEU A 158 -20.60 6.34 -2.35
N LEU A 159 -21.52 5.97 -1.47
CA LEU A 159 -22.84 5.45 -1.83
C LEU A 159 -23.88 6.58 -2.02
N ASP A 160 -23.91 7.52 -1.07
CA ASP A 160 -24.94 8.56 -0.99
C ASP A 160 -24.55 9.84 -1.70
N GLY A 161 -23.26 10.12 -1.85
CA GLY A 161 -22.73 11.29 -2.52
C GLY A 161 -23.20 11.38 -3.97
N ARG A 162 -23.40 12.61 -4.45
CA ARG A 162 -23.64 12.92 -5.87
C ARG A 162 -22.56 13.87 -6.32
N PHE A 163 -21.95 13.57 -7.45
CA PHE A 163 -20.71 14.21 -7.86
C PHE A 163 -20.83 14.92 -9.21
N GLY A 164 -22.09 15.14 -9.68
CA GLY A 164 -22.36 15.89 -10.91
C GLY A 164 -21.61 15.33 -12.11
N ASP A 165 -20.93 16.21 -12.83
CA ASP A 165 -20.16 15.91 -14.03
C ASP A 165 -18.66 15.73 -13.74
N ALA A 166 -18.28 15.42 -12.50
CA ALA A 166 -16.88 15.10 -12.16
C ALA A 166 -16.40 13.83 -12.90
N ASP A 167 -15.14 13.78 -13.28
CA ASP A 167 -14.53 12.59 -13.90
C ASP A 167 -14.19 11.53 -12.84
N GLU A 168 -13.63 12.00 -11.72
CA GLU A 168 -13.19 11.15 -10.63
C GLU A 168 -13.24 11.91 -9.30
N VAL A 169 -13.42 11.19 -8.22
CA VAL A 169 -13.36 11.75 -6.86
C VAL A 169 -12.40 10.96 -5.98
N THR A 170 -11.70 11.68 -5.11
CA THR A 170 -10.99 11.07 -3.99
C THR A 170 -11.71 11.45 -2.70
N ILE A 171 -12.38 10.49 -2.09
CA ILE A 171 -13.02 10.60 -0.78
C ILE A 171 -11.95 10.30 0.27
N ARG A 172 -11.81 11.17 1.25
CA ARG A 172 -10.88 11.00 2.36
C ARG A 172 -11.56 11.32 3.68
N VAL A 173 -11.42 10.43 4.64
CA VAL A 173 -11.99 10.62 5.98
C VAL A 173 -10.91 10.41 7.04
N GLY A 174 -11.01 11.14 8.14
CA GLY A 174 -10.30 10.86 9.37
C GLY A 174 -11.24 10.06 10.26
N ASN A 175 -11.06 8.74 10.33
CA ASN A 175 -12.04 7.89 11.01
C ASN A 175 -12.05 8.12 12.53
N ARG A 176 -10.91 8.52 13.11
CA ARG A 176 -10.80 8.85 14.54
C ARG A 176 -11.14 10.31 14.86
N THR A 177 -11.19 11.18 13.84
CA THR A 177 -11.51 12.61 14.00
C THR A 177 -12.89 12.98 13.51
N GLY A 178 -13.49 12.15 12.64
CA GLY A 178 -14.76 12.43 11.96
C GLY A 178 -14.63 13.45 10.83
N GLU A 179 -13.45 14.01 10.55
CA GLU A 179 -13.26 14.98 9.47
C GLU A 179 -13.38 14.31 8.09
N ARG A 180 -14.05 14.98 7.13
CA ARG A 180 -14.33 14.43 5.81
C ARG A 180 -13.95 15.41 4.70
N LEU A 181 -13.40 14.89 3.60
CA LEU A 181 -12.99 15.67 2.44
C LEU A 181 -13.24 14.90 1.14
N VAL A 182 -13.74 15.60 0.14
CA VAL A 182 -13.85 15.14 -1.24
C VAL A 182 -12.97 16.03 -2.13
N LEU A 183 -12.00 15.41 -2.78
CA LEU A 183 -11.21 16.03 -3.85
C LEU A 183 -11.84 15.63 -5.18
N VAL A 184 -12.18 16.61 -6.00
CA VAL A 184 -12.85 16.44 -7.29
C VAL A 184 -11.85 16.64 -8.41
N GLU A 185 -11.81 15.71 -9.35
CA GLU A 185 -11.16 15.85 -10.64
C GLU A 185 -12.24 16.10 -11.70
N GLY A 186 -12.11 17.17 -12.49
CA GLY A 186 -13.14 17.67 -13.42
C GLY A 186 -14.00 18.78 -12.79
N ASP A 187 -15.25 18.90 -13.23
CA ASP A 187 -16.16 19.96 -12.80
C ASP A 187 -16.73 19.67 -11.40
N PRO A 188 -16.50 20.54 -10.38
CA PRO A 188 -17.09 20.40 -9.07
C PRO A 188 -18.57 20.84 -8.99
N SER A 189 -19.13 21.43 -10.07
CA SER A 189 -20.53 21.85 -10.09
C SER A 189 -21.46 20.62 -9.97
N GLY A 190 -22.53 20.74 -9.22
CA GLY A 190 -23.45 19.64 -8.99
C GLY A 190 -22.97 18.60 -7.95
N VAL A 191 -21.84 18.80 -7.28
CA VAL A 191 -21.45 17.98 -6.13
C VAL A 191 -22.40 18.25 -4.98
N SER A 192 -23.04 17.19 -4.46
CA SER A 192 -23.95 17.21 -3.32
C SER A 192 -23.53 16.16 -2.32
N VAL A 193 -23.02 16.61 -1.21
CA VAL A 193 -22.55 15.82 -0.06
C VAL A 193 -23.00 16.53 1.23
N PRO A 194 -22.96 15.90 2.41
CA PRO A 194 -23.28 16.57 3.67
C PRO A 194 -22.47 17.86 3.91
N ASP A 195 -23.07 18.85 4.58
CA ASP A 195 -22.50 20.20 4.79
C ASP A 195 -21.16 20.22 5.55
N ASP A 196 -20.89 19.20 6.35
CA ASP A 196 -19.64 19.05 7.10
C ASP A 196 -18.48 18.51 6.25
N VAL A 197 -18.74 18.08 5.02
CA VAL A 197 -17.72 17.55 4.09
C VAL A 197 -17.06 18.71 3.36
N ARG A 198 -15.74 18.76 3.44
CA ARG A 198 -14.96 19.73 2.66
C ARG A 198 -14.85 19.27 1.21
N VAL A 199 -15.38 20.04 0.28
CA VAL A 199 -15.22 19.79 -1.16
C VAL A 199 -14.18 20.76 -1.72
N VAL A 200 -13.26 20.23 -2.52
CA VAL A 200 -12.25 21.00 -3.24
C VAL A 200 -11.95 20.33 -4.57
N SER A 201 -11.77 21.13 -5.65
CA SER A 201 -11.33 20.60 -6.94
C SER A 201 -9.81 20.71 -7.12
N LEU A 202 -9.27 19.93 -8.10
CA LEU A 202 -7.87 20.05 -8.49
C LEU A 202 -7.52 21.46 -8.98
N ASP A 203 -8.44 22.12 -9.71
CA ASP A 203 -8.25 23.48 -10.24
C ASP A 203 -8.22 24.51 -9.12
N GLU A 204 -9.08 24.39 -8.12
CA GLU A 204 -9.04 25.25 -6.94
C GLU A 204 -7.73 25.08 -6.15
N LEU A 205 -7.23 23.85 -6.01
CA LEU A 205 -5.93 23.61 -5.39
C LEU A 205 -4.78 24.20 -6.21
N ALA A 206 -4.85 24.10 -7.54
CA ALA A 206 -3.88 24.73 -8.44
C ALA A 206 -3.94 26.27 -8.33
N GLY A 207 -5.15 26.83 -8.15
CA GLY A 207 -5.40 28.24 -7.87
C GLY A 207 -4.96 28.74 -6.49
N GLY A 208 -4.45 27.84 -5.63
CA GLY A 208 -3.91 28.19 -4.30
C GLY A 208 -4.86 27.94 -3.14
N ARG A 209 -6.09 27.49 -3.38
CA ARG A 209 -6.97 27.00 -2.29
C ARG A 209 -6.28 25.85 -1.55
N ARG A 210 -6.49 25.75 -0.25
CA ARG A 210 -5.93 24.69 0.58
C ARG A 210 -7.04 23.94 1.28
N ALA A 211 -6.98 22.60 1.25
CA ALA A 211 -7.92 21.74 1.95
C ALA A 211 -7.15 20.57 2.57
N TRP A 212 -7.53 20.22 3.78
CA TRP A 212 -6.95 19.12 4.55
C TRP A 212 -7.96 18.58 5.54
N ILE A 213 -7.70 17.39 6.02
CA ILE A 213 -8.32 16.80 7.20
C ILE A 213 -7.24 16.54 8.25
N HIS A 214 -7.69 16.16 9.44
CA HIS A 214 -6.82 15.56 10.45
C HIS A 214 -7.19 14.10 10.64
N GLU A 215 -6.18 13.30 11.02
CA GLU A 215 -6.36 11.92 11.46
C GLU A 215 -5.50 11.69 12.70
N GLU A 216 -5.94 10.77 13.57
CA GLU A 216 -5.18 10.35 14.74
C GLU A 216 -4.59 8.97 14.50
N ALA A 217 -3.25 8.85 14.62
CA ALA A 217 -2.53 7.61 14.46
C ALA A 217 -1.20 7.67 15.22
N ALA A 218 -0.71 6.54 15.70
CA ALA A 218 0.52 6.42 16.47
C ALA A 218 0.59 7.44 17.63
N GLY A 219 -0.53 7.62 18.34
CA GLY A 219 -0.64 8.51 19.49
C GLY A 219 -0.58 10.01 19.16
N ARG A 220 -0.72 10.39 17.89
CA ARG A 220 -0.64 11.79 17.44
C ARG A 220 -1.74 12.15 16.46
N ARG A 221 -2.05 13.46 16.40
CA ARG A 221 -2.93 14.05 15.40
C ARG A 221 -2.10 14.58 14.24
N TRP A 222 -2.43 14.13 13.02
CA TRP A 222 -1.73 14.45 11.79
C TRP A 222 -2.59 15.29 10.88
N ARG A 223 -2.04 16.38 10.34
CA ARG A 223 -2.65 17.10 9.25
C ARG A 223 -2.33 16.40 7.95
N ILE A 224 -3.34 16.22 7.08
CA ILE A 224 -3.25 15.53 5.81
C ILE A 224 -3.95 16.38 4.74
N SER A 225 -3.18 17.01 3.85
CA SER A 225 -3.72 17.78 2.74
C SER A 225 -4.41 16.89 1.71
N ALA A 226 -5.32 17.46 0.92
CA ALA A 226 -6.14 16.74 -0.05
C ALA A 226 -5.34 15.80 -0.98
N ARG A 227 -4.12 16.20 -1.39
CA ARG A 227 -3.24 15.41 -2.26
C ARG A 227 -2.06 14.74 -1.55
N SER A 228 -1.90 14.93 -0.23
CA SER A 228 -0.83 14.24 0.50
C SER A 228 -1.13 12.76 0.61
N PHE A 229 -0.10 11.93 0.46
CA PHE A 229 -0.22 10.52 0.78
C PHE A 229 -0.34 10.33 2.30
N PHE A 230 -1.21 9.44 2.68
CA PHE A 230 -1.32 8.89 4.02
C PHE A 230 -1.76 7.42 3.89
N GLN A 231 -1.31 6.56 4.77
CA GLN A 231 -1.73 5.16 4.77
C GLN A 231 -3.25 5.07 4.90
N ASN A 232 -3.85 4.17 4.11
CA ASN A 232 -5.31 4.09 3.98
C ASN A 232 -6.03 3.58 5.24
N ARG A 233 -5.28 3.20 6.29
CA ARG A 233 -5.78 2.64 7.54
C ARG A 233 -4.99 3.22 8.69
N PRO A 234 -5.60 4.00 9.60
CA PRO A 234 -4.91 4.52 10.80
C PRO A 234 -4.32 3.40 11.67
N ALA A 235 -5.04 2.28 11.84
CA ALA A 235 -4.52 1.10 12.52
C ALA A 235 -3.25 0.54 11.84
N GLY A 236 -3.15 0.66 10.52
CA GLY A 236 -1.95 0.31 9.77
C GLY A 236 -0.78 1.25 10.02
N VAL A 237 -1.04 2.55 10.24
CA VAL A 237 0.01 3.49 10.68
C VAL A 237 0.51 3.11 12.08
N ASP A 238 -0.40 2.78 13.00
CA ASP A 238 -0.04 2.32 14.34
C ASP A 238 0.87 1.10 14.27
N ALA A 239 0.46 0.09 13.48
CA ALA A 239 1.23 -1.14 13.28
C ALA A 239 2.60 -0.89 12.62
N LEU A 240 2.68 -0.05 11.59
CA LEU A 240 3.96 0.29 10.96
C LEU A 240 4.90 0.98 11.94
N VAL A 241 4.40 1.93 12.74
CA VAL A 241 5.21 2.62 13.75
C VAL A 241 5.66 1.67 14.84
N GLU A 242 4.80 0.75 15.29
CA GLU A 242 5.13 -0.29 16.26
C GLU A 242 6.23 -1.22 15.73
N VAL A 243 6.04 -1.80 14.53
CA VAL A 243 6.97 -2.75 13.92
C VAL A 243 8.32 -2.11 13.64
N VAL A 244 8.33 -0.94 12.98
CA VAL A 244 9.57 -0.22 12.65
C VAL A 244 10.26 0.28 13.92
N GLY A 245 9.49 0.80 14.89
CA GLY A 245 10.00 1.23 16.20
C GLY A 245 10.66 0.09 16.95
N GLY A 246 10.02 -1.08 17.04
CA GLY A 246 10.58 -2.26 17.66
C GLY A 246 11.90 -2.72 17.01
N MET A 247 11.99 -2.68 15.67
CA MET A 247 13.25 -2.97 14.97
C MET A 247 14.35 -1.96 15.29
N VAL A 248 14.00 -0.67 15.40
CA VAL A 248 14.95 0.40 15.75
C VAL A 248 15.44 0.27 17.19
N ASP A 249 14.56 -0.06 18.12
CA ASP A 249 14.88 -0.19 19.54
C ASP A 249 15.75 -1.43 19.81
N ASP A 250 15.41 -2.55 19.21
CA ASP A 250 16.11 -3.83 19.43
C ASP A 250 17.47 -3.92 18.75
N LEU A 251 17.60 -3.39 17.55
CA LEU A 251 18.84 -3.41 16.76
C LEU A 251 19.75 -2.21 17.06
N GLY A 252 19.34 -1.39 17.99
CA GLY A 252 20.15 -0.52 18.81
C GLY A 252 20.88 0.61 18.11
N SER A 253 20.20 1.73 17.87
CA SER A 253 20.93 2.95 17.56
C SER A 253 20.19 4.20 18.04
N ASN A 254 20.75 4.88 19.02
CA ASN A 254 20.26 6.17 19.51
C ASN A 254 20.80 7.39 18.72
N GLY A 255 21.45 7.17 17.58
CA GLY A 255 22.06 8.20 16.77
C GLY A 255 21.08 8.90 15.82
N PRO A 256 21.59 9.78 14.93
CA PRO A 256 20.80 10.48 13.93
C PRO A 256 20.04 9.52 13.01
N MET A 257 18.87 9.96 12.53
CA MET A 257 17.97 9.18 11.68
C MET A 257 17.70 9.90 10.35
N VAL A 258 17.54 9.12 9.30
CA VAL A 258 16.97 9.56 8.03
C VAL A 258 15.60 8.93 7.86
N ASP A 259 14.59 9.76 7.65
CA ASP A 259 13.26 9.37 7.19
C ASP A 259 13.18 9.70 5.70
N ALA A 260 13.40 8.69 4.85
CA ALA A 260 13.42 8.84 3.41
C ALA A 260 12.04 8.52 2.83
N TYR A 261 11.56 9.37 1.92
CA TYR A 261 10.17 9.41 1.47
C TYR A 261 9.22 9.76 2.62
N ALA A 262 9.62 10.74 3.44
CA ALA A 262 9.01 11.04 4.73
C ALA A 262 7.51 11.38 4.67
N GLY A 263 6.96 11.71 3.50
CA GLY A 263 5.56 12.09 3.36
C GLY A 263 5.18 13.24 4.28
N ILE A 264 4.15 13.05 5.08
CA ILE A 264 3.70 14.03 6.08
C ILE A 264 4.49 13.95 7.39
N GLY A 265 5.48 13.03 7.49
CA GLY A 265 6.42 12.94 8.60
C GLY A 265 6.09 11.91 9.67
N ILE A 266 5.43 10.81 9.34
CA ILE A 266 5.01 9.78 10.33
C ILE A 266 6.19 9.26 11.13
N PHE A 267 7.22 8.68 10.48
CA PHE A 267 8.36 8.10 11.19
C PHE A 267 9.23 9.18 11.84
N ALA A 268 9.44 10.32 11.16
CA ALA A 268 10.17 11.45 11.75
C ALA A 268 9.49 11.98 13.02
N GLY A 269 8.16 12.01 13.06
CA GLY A 269 7.37 12.54 14.17
C GLY A 269 7.04 11.52 15.26
N THR A 270 7.40 10.25 15.11
CA THR A 270 7.19 9.18 16.09
C THR A 270 8.52 8.57 16.51
N ILE A 271 9.10 7.69 15.72
CA ILE A 271 10.38 7.02 15.95
C ILE A 271 11.54 8.00 16.04
N GLY A 272 11.46 9.13 15.30
CA GLY A 272 12.42 10.21 15.31
C GLY A 272 12.39 11.11 16.56
N LEU A 273 11.45 10.91 17.50
CA LEU A 273 11.38 11.72 18.71
C LEU A 273 12.67 11.61 19.54
N GLY A 274 13.24 12.77 19.90
CA GLY A 274 14.49 12.84 20.65
C GLY A 274 15.77 12.66 19.83
N ARG A 275 15.67 12.37 18.51
CA ARG A 275 16.80 12.21 17.58
C ARG A 275 16.96 13.43 16.68
N ASP A 276 18.15 13.60 16.11
CA ASP A 276 18.35 14.49 14.99
C ASP A 276 17.90 13.76 13.71
N VAL A 277 16.90 14.30 13.01
CA VAL A 277 16.27 13.65 11.86
C VAL A 277 16.42 14.46 10.58
N HIS A 278 16.79 13.82 9.49
CA HIS A 278 16.63 14.32 8.14
C HIS A 278 15.38 13.67 7.52
N ALA A 279 14.30 14.45 7.40
CA ALA A 279 13.08 14.05 6.70
C ALA A 279 13.17 14.46 5.23
N VAL A 280 13.36 13.51 4.33
CA VAL A 280 13.58 13.75 2.90
C VAL A 280 12.30 13.48 2.13
N GLU A 281 11.75 14.52 1.48
CA GLU A 281 10.49 14.45 0.75
C GLU A 281 10.54 15.40 -0.46
N ARG A 282 9.85 15.01 -1.56
CA ARG A 282 9.77 15.83 -2.78
C ARG A 282 8.41 16.49 -3.01
N SER A 283 7.33 15.88 -2.48
CA SER A 283 5.96 16.34 -2.66
C SER A 283 5.72 17.66 -1.94
N ARG A 284 5.23 18.68 -2.64
CA ARG A 284 4.96 20.01 -2.06
C ARG A 284 3.87 19.96 -0.98
N ASP A 285 2.83 19.16 -1.20
CA ASP A 285 1.71 19.05 -0.26
C ASP A 285 2.16 18.31 1.00
N SER A 286 2.86 17.17 0.85
CA SER A 286 3.43 16.42 1.98
C SER A 286 4.42 17.27 2.78
N LEU A 287 5.29 18.05 2.10
CA LEU A 287 6.20 18.97 2.76
C LEU A 287 5.46 20.08 3.54
N ALA A 288 4.32 20.56 3.03
CA ALA A 288 3.51 21.56 3.74
C ALA A 288 2.92 20.96 5.02
N ASP A 289 2.47 19.70 4.96
CA ASP A 289 1.96 19.00 6.12
C ASP A 289 3.07 18.65 7.11
N ALA A 290 4.20 18.12 6.64
CA ALA A 290 5.36 17.80 7.48
C ALA A 290 5.84 19.04 8.29
N ARG A 291 5.82 20.24 7.70
CA ARG A 291 6.17 21.49 8.40
C ARG A 291 5.22 21.86 9.54
N ILE A 292 4.01 21.36 9.53
CA ILE A 292 3.00 21.55 10.59
C ILE A 292 3.07 20.39 11.61
N ASN A 293 3.25 19.17 11.10
CA ASN A 293 3.23 17.96 11.91
C ASN A 293 4.50 17.76 12.74
N LEU A 294 5.66 18.28 12.28
CA LEU A 294 6.95 17.98 12.88
C LEU A 294 7.51 19.14 13.72
N ASP A 295 8.19 18.79 14.81
CA ASP A 295 8.98 19.74 15.59
C ASP A 295 10.22 20.15 14.80
N ARG A 296 10.36 21.44 14.54
CA ARG A 296 11.47 22.03 13.78
C ARG A 296 12.79 22.10 14.55
N GLY A 297 12.79 21.78 15.84
CA GLY A 297 14.01 21.87 16.65
C GLY A 297 15.05 20.79 16.31
N ARG A 298 14.59 19.57 16.02
CA ARG A 298 15.46 18.42 15.72
C ARG A 298 15.21 17.80 14.34
N VAL A 299 14.14 18.19 13.65
CA VAL A 299 13.81 17.65 12.34
C VAL A 299 14.17 18.62 11.23
N LYS A 300 15.14 18.29 10.42
CA LYS A 300 15.49 19.00 9.20
C LYS A 300 14.71 18.43 8.02
N ILE A 301 13.70 19.16 7.56
CA ILE A 301 12.94 18.80 6.36
C ILE A 301 13.76 19.17 5.12
N VAL A 302 14.04 18.19 4.27
CA VAL A 302 14.83 18.32 3.06
C VAL A 302 13.94 18.11 1.84
N SER A 303 13.71 19.21 1.10
CA SER A 303 12.84 19.20 -0.09
C SER A 303 13.64 18.80 -1.33
N THR A 304 13.74 17.48 -1.56
CA THR A 304 14.47 16.92 -2.72
C THR A 304 14.02 15.47 -2.98
N PRO A 305 14.12 14.96 -4.21
CA PRO A 305 14.07 13.52 -4.44
C PRO A 305 15.19 12.80 -3.67
N VAL A 306 14.91 11.61 -3.15
CA VAL A 306 15.87 10.83 -2.35
C VAL A 306 17.16 10.55 -3.13
N GLU A 307 17.08 10.32 -4.43
CA GLU A 307 18.20 10.04 -5.32
C GLU A 307 19.20 11.22 -5.42
N HIS A 308 18.71 12.44 -5.13
CA HIS A 308 19.50 13.68 -5.15
C HIS A 308 19.86 14.18 -3.76
N TRP A 309 19.43 13.48 -2.70
CA TRP A 309 19.76 13.85 -1.35
C TRP A 309 21.27 13.74 -1.09
N ARG A 310 21.82 14.77 -0.46
CA ARG A 310 23.21 14.75 0.00
C ARG A 310 23.27 14.04 1.33
N ALA A 311 23.80 12.83 1.31
CA ALA A 311 23.92 12.00 2.49
C ALA A 311 24.71 12.69 3.60
N VAL A 312 24.21 12.54 4.81
CA VAL A 312 24.90 12.83 6.06
C VAL A 312 24.95 11.53 6.88
N PRO A 313 25.97 11.33 7.71
CA PRO A 313 26.03 10.14 8.57
C PRO A 313 24.78 10.00 9.42
N ALA A 314 24.19 8.80 9.42
CA ALA A 314 23.00 8.48 10.21
C ALA A 314 23.09 7.04 10.71
N SER A 315 22.69 6.81 11.93
CA SER A 315 22.70 5.46 12.53
C SER A 315 21.55 4.61 12.01
N VAL A 316 20.42 5.26 11.68
CA VAL A 316 19.20 4.61 11.19
C VAL A 316 18.74 5.28 9.89
N VAL A 317 18.42 4.49 8.90
CA VAL A 317 17.68 4.91 7.70
C VAL A 317 16.36 4.15 7.70
N ILE A 318 15.23 4.86 7.65
CA ILE A 318 13.92 4.32 7.37
C ILE A 318 13.51 4.81 5.98
N ALA A 319 13.07 3.90 5.11
CA ALA A 319 12.66 4.24 3.77
C ALA A 319 11.33 3.54 3.41
N ASP A 320 10.29 4.35 3.14
CA ASP A 320 8.95 3.91 2.72
C ASP A 320 8.64 4.49 1.33
N PRO A 321 9.25 3.96 0.26
CA PRO A 321 9.05 4.46 -1.10
C PRO A 321 7.67 4.07 -1.64
N ALA A 322 7.26 4.73 -2.73
CA ALA A 322 6.12 4.31 -3.53
C ALA A 322 6.33 2.90 -4.13
N ARG A 323 5.32 2.35 -4.81
CA ARG A 323 5.31 0.97 -5.37
C ARG A 323 6.53 0.62 -6.22
N GLU A 324 7.13 1.60 -6.88
CA GLU A 324 8.34 1.40 -7.67
C GLU A 324 9.58 1.06 -6.83
N GLY A 325 9.51 1.29 -5.50
CA GLY A 325 10.62 1.06 -4.58
C GLY A 325 11.74 2.10 -4.71
N LEU A 326 12.91 1.78 -4.12
CA LEU A 326 14.10 2.62 -4.09
C LEU A 326 14.85 2.65 -5.43
N GLY A 327 14.96 1.49 -6.06
CA GLY A 327 15.82 1.29 -7.20
C GLY A 327 17.31 1.52 -6.89
N LYS A 328 18.17 1.36 -7.89
CA LYS A 328 19.64 1.50 -7.75
C LYS A 328 20.06 2.90 -7.26
N ALA A 329 19.36 3.95 -7.70
CA ALA A 329 19.72 5.32 -7.36
C ALA A 329 19.38 5.65 -5.92
N GLY A 330 18.19 5.26 -5.44
CA GLY A 330 17.74 5.44 -4.07
C GLY A 330 18.61 4.67 -3.07
N VAL A 331 18.83 3.38 -3.31
CA VAL A 331 19.72 2.57 -2.45
C VAL A 331 21.11 3.21 -2.37
N ARG A 332 21.72 3.55 -3.53
CA ARG A 332 23.04 4.18 -3.56
C ARG A 332 23.10 5.52 -2.80
N ALA A 333 22.03 6.30 -2.82
CA ALA A 333 21.97 7.57 -2.08
C ALA A 333 21.91 7.33 -0.57
N LEU A 334 21.08 6.38 -0.14
CA LEU A 334 20.80 6.14 1.27
C LEU A 334 21.92 5.38 1.99
N VAL A 335 22.57 4.41 1.36
CA VAL A 335 23.68 3.65 1.97
C VAL A 335 24.92 4.53 2.24
N ARG A 336 25.05 5.68 1.58
CA ARG A 336 26.11 6.67 1.85
C ARG A 336 25.97 7.35 3.22
N ALA A 337 24.83 7.21 3.88
CA ALA A 337 24.67 7.63 5.26
C ALA A 337 25.37 6.69 6.26
N GLU A 338 25.89 5.55 5.78
CA GLU A 338 26.58 4.51 6.56
C GLU A 338 25.74 4.02 7.75
N PRO A 339 24.45 3.65 7.52
CA PRO A 339 23.57 3.28 8.62
C PRO A 339 23.99 1.93 9.24
N ARG A 340 23.82 1.83 10.55
CA ARG A 340 23.93 0.56 11.29
C ARG A 340 22.65 -0.26 11.12
N LEU A 341 21.52 0.40 10.88
CA LEU A 341 20.23 -0.20 10.62
C LEU A 341 19.56 0.51 9.45
N PHE A 342 19.18 -0.25 8.44
CA PHE A 342 18.35 0.20 7.33
C PHE A 342 17.01 -0.51 7.41
N VAL A 343 15.91 0.22 7.60
CA VAL A 343 14.55 -0.33 7.57
C VAL A 343 13.91 0.05 6.23
N LEU A 344 13.56 -0.98 5.45
CA LEU A 344 12.81 -0.83 4.20
C LEU A 344 11.35 -1.23 4.45
N VAL A 345 10.44 -0.32 4.14
CA VAL A 345 9.00 -0.57 4.05
C VAL A 345 8.64 -0.65 2.57
N GLY A 346 7.72 -1.53 2.19
CA GLY A 346 7.31 -1.62 0.79
C GLY A 346 6.04 -2.39 0.56
N CYS A 347 5.18 -1.84 -0.28
CA CYS A 347 3.84 -2.35 -0.57
C CYS A 347 3.75 -3.21 -1.86
N ASP A 348 4.87 -3.46 -2.54
CA ASP A 348 4.97 -4.39 -3.68
C ASP A 348 6.08 -5.41 -3.45
N PRO A 349 5.80 -6.72 -3.46
CA PRO A 349 6.78 -7.75 -3.15
C PRO A 349 7.93 -7.83 -4.16
N GLY A 350 7.68 -7.45 -5.42
CA GLY A 350 8.71 -7.47 -6.47
C GLY A 350 9.73 -6.35 -6.32
N SER A 351 9.27 -5.12 -6.07
CA SER A 351 10.14 -3.97 -5.83
C SER A 351 10.87 -4.10 -4.50
N PHE A 352 10.21 -4.60 -3.45
CA PHE A 352 10.84 -4.89 -2.17
C PHE A 352 11.98 -5.90 -2.32
N ALA A 353 11.74 -7.03 -2.98
CA ALA A 353 12.76 -8.05 -3.19
C ALA A 353 13.93 -7.53 -4.03
N ARG A 354 13.67 -6.79 -5.10
CA ARG A 354 14.71 -6.14 -5.89
C ARG A 354 15.57 -5.21 -5.03
N ASP A 355 14.95 -4.39 -4.20
CA ASP A 355 15.66 -3.41 -3.36
C ASP A 355 16.42 -4.11 -2.23
N ALA A 356 15.88 -5.20 -1.66
CA ALA A 356 16.58 -6.10 -0.75
C ALA A 356 17.86 -6.69 -1.39
N GLY A 357 17.79 -7.13 -2.66
CA GLY A 357 18.95 -7.57 -3.42
C GLY A 357 19.99 -6.48 -3.63
N LEU A 358 19.55 -5.24 -3.86
CA LEU A 358 20.46 -4.09 -3.98
C LEU A 358 21.13 -3.73 -2.64
N LEU A 359 20.41 -3.84 -1.52
CA LEU A 359 20.97 -3.66 -0.18
C LEU A 359 21.96 -4.78 0.16
N ALA A 360 21.66 -6.03 -0.21
CA ALA A 360 22.59 -7.15 -0.04
C ALA A 360 23.89 -6.92 -0.86
N ALA A 361 23.78 -6.46 -2.09
CA ALA A 361 24.95 -6.09 -2.92
C ALA A 361 25.72 -4.89 -2.36
N ALA A 362 25.11 -4.08 -1.51
CA ALA A 362 25.74 -2.95 -0.82
C ALA A 362 26.35 -3.36 0.56
N GLY A 363 26.34 -4.64 0.93
CA GLY A 363 26.94 -5.17 2.15
C GLY A 363 26.00 -5.22 3.35
N PHE A 364 24.68 -5.28 3.11
CA PHE A 364 23.69 -5.48 4.18
C PHE A 364 23.08 -6.88 4.08
N ARG A 365 22.69 -7.44 5.22
CA ARG A 365 21.87 -8.66 5.28
C ARG A 365 20.51 -8.36 5.86
N LEU A 366 19.48 -9.05 5.37
CA LEU A 366 18.13 -8.99 5.94
C LEU A 366 18.11 -9.78 7.26
N ASP A 367 17.90 -9.09 8.36
CA ASP A 367 17.94 -9.65 9.71
C ASP A 367 16.55 -10.01 10.23
N ARG A 368 15.57 -9.16 9.98
CA ARG A 368 14.16 -9.36 10.36
C ARG A 368 13.23 -8.97 9.23
N MET A 369 12.09 -9.65 9.16
CA MET A 369 11.03 -9.36 8.20
C MET A 369 9.68 -9.49 8.88
N THR A 370 8.82 -8.50 8.66
CA THR A 370 7.42 -8.51 9.10
C THR A 370 6.51 -8.22 7.91
N VAL A 371 5.40 -8.94 7.82
CA VAL A 371 4.32 -8.62 6.86
C VAL A 371 3.11 -8.12 7.65
N VAL A 372 2.69 -6.90 7.34
CA VAL A 372 1.57 -6.21 8.00
C VAL A 372 0.32 -6.33 7.12
N ASP A 373 -0.84 -6.64 7.70
CA ASP A 373 -2.10 -6.82 6.93
C ASP A 373 -2.76 -5.48 6.57
N MET A 374 -2.04 -4.64 5.86
CA MET A 374 -2.53 -3.32 5.41
C MET A 374 -3.66 -3.41 4.38
N PHE A 375 -3.74 -4.51 3.63
CA PHE A 375 -4.60 -4.65 2.46
C PHE A 375 -5.40 -5.96 2.48
N PRO A 376 -6.23 -6.22 3.52
CA PRO A 376 -7.04 -7.43 3.56
C PRO A 376 -7.96 -7.53 2.33
N GLY A 377 -8.21 -8.74 1.88
CA GLY A 377 -9.00 -9.02 0.68
C GLY A 377 -8.31 -8.70 -0.64
N THR A 378 -7.02 -8.31 -0.63
CA THR A 378 -6.24 -8.00 -1.84
C THR A 378 -4.88 -8.69 -1.83
N SER A 379 -4.28 -8.87 -3.02
CA SER A 379 -2.93 -9.43 -3.20
C SER A 379 -1.80 -8.48 -2.81
N HIS A 380 -2.10 -7.23 -2.46
CA HIS A 380 -1.09 -6.29 -2.01
C HIS A 380 -0.44 -6.73 -0.69
N VAL A 381 0.87 -6.56 -0.63
CA VAL A 381 1.70 -6.94 0.54
C VAL A 381 2.30 -5.68 1.13
N GLU A 382 2.21 -5.52 2.44
CA GLU A 382 3.00 -4.51 3.16
C GLU A 382 4.09 -5.22 3.94
N ALA A 383 5.33 -5.01 3.52
CA ALA A 383 6.50 -5.66 4.10
C ALA A 383 7.40 -4.65 4.80
N VAL A 384 7.92 -5.03 5.96
CA VAL A 384 8.95 -4.27 6.70
C VAL A 384 10.16 -5.17 6.88
N GLY A 385 11.30 -4.76 6.35
CA GLY A 385 12.58 -5.48 6.49
C GLY A 385 13.63 -4.65 7.20
N ALA A 386 14.26 -5.22 8.22
CA ALA A 386 15.42 -4.66 8.88
C ALA A 386 16.71 -5.24 8.29
N PHE A 387 17.57 -4.36 7.81
CA PHE A 387 18.85 -4.72 7.21
C PHE A 387 19.98 -4.15 8.06
N ILE A 388 20.95 -5.00 8.39
CA ILE A 388 22.15 -4.62 9.14
C ILE A 388 23.39 -4.94 8.31
N PRO A 389 24.56 -4.31 8.56
CA PRO A 389 25.81 -4.65 7.90
C PRO A 389 26.11 -6.15 8.01
N ALA A 390 26.55 -6.77 6.89
CA ALA A 390 26.83 -8.21 6.78
C ALA A 390 28.13 -8.61 7.45
#